data_93f5c5060493701194b3bf9a65e73cf2
#
_entry.id   93f5c5060493701194b3bf9a65e73cf2
#
_cell.length_a   1.000
_cell.length_b   1.000
_cell.length_c   1.000
_cell.angle_alpha   90.00
_cell.angle_beta   90.00
_cell.angle_gamma   90.00
#
_symmetry.space_group_name_H-M   'P 1'
#
loop_
_entity.id
_entity.type
_entity.pdbx_description
1 polymer ?
#
loop_
_entity_poly.entity_id
_entity_poly.type
_entity_poly.pdbx_seq_one_letter_code
_entity_poly.pdbx_strand_id
1 'polypeptide(L)'
;MGVSLLLLFISIICVAFSMTGNDDFDFARREVLLRRIGHEILLQSHDSTSRVLPVKKIAENEYQISFENAFTFQPDFLVKTTQRLLAKDPLASDYVVNVLNCANASVAYGYAISKNKKDDIVACIGRRQPIACYLINIKFKPTGIATAKNGYFLGALLPLAFIGFIFLKIFMYLSFINDK
;
A
#
# COMPACT_ATOMS: atom_id res chain seq x y z
N MET A 1 34.88 15.83 -22.55
CA MET A 1 33.89 14.76 -22.66
C MET A 1 33.71 13.94 -21.37
N GLY A 2 34.76 13.63 -20.58
CA GLY A 2 34.65 12.85 -19.35
C GLY A 2 33.79 13.46 -18.23
N VAL A 3 33.89 14.80 -18.04
CA VAL A 3 33.16 15.50 -16.96
C VAL A 3 31.64 15.47 -17.17
N SER A 4 31.17 15.59 -18.41
CA SER A 4 29.73 15.54 -18.73
C SER A 4 29.16 14.16 -18.52
N LEU A 5 29.91 13.10 -18.81
CA LEU A 5 29.52 11.71 -18.59
C LEU A 5 29.46 11.37 -17.10
N LEU A 6 30.41 11.88 -16.32
CA LEU A 6 30.47 11.74 -14.88
C LEU A 6 29.27 12.40 -14.19
N LEU A 7 28.91 13.63 -14.57
CA LEU A 7 27.75 14.35 -14.03
C LEU A 7 26.44 13.65 -14.36
N LEU A 8 26.31 13.04 -15.54
CA LEU A 8 25.15 12.26 -15.95
C LEU A 8 25.03 10.99 -15.09
N PHE A 9 26.14 10.32 -14.82
CA PHE A 9 26.17 9.11 -13.96
C PHE A 9 25.81 9.44 -12.51
N ILE A 10 26.32 10.54 -11.96
CA ILE A 10 25.98 11.01 -10.62
C ILE A 10 24.50 11.38 -10.51
N SER A 11 23.92 12.06 -11.52
CA SER A 11 22.50 12.41 -11.50
C SER A 11 21.58 11.18 -11.53
N ILE A 12 21.93 10.12 -12.27
CA ILE A 12 21.18 8.86 -12.31
C ILE A 12 21.24 8.15 -10.94
N ILE A 13 22.42 8.12 -10.32
CA ILE A 13 22.60 7.53 -8.98
C ILE A 13 21.80 8.31 -7.94
N CYS A 14 21.82 9.64 -7.93
CA CYS A 14 21.06 10.46 -6.99
C CYS A 14 19.55 10.23 -7.11
N VAL A 15 19.01 10.07 -8.31
CA VAL A 15 17.58 9.77 -8.52
C VAL A 15 17.22 8.38 -7.98
N ALA A 16 18.10 7.38 -8.16
CA ALA A 16 17.86 6.02 -7.66
C ALA A 16 17.82 5.94 -6.12
N PHE A 17 18.61 6.73 -5.42
CA PHE A 17 18.66 6.74 -3.95
C PHE A 17 17.54 7.56 -3.29
N SER A 18 16.89 8.49 -3.98
CA SER A 18 15.86 9.36 -3.40
C SER A 18 14.51 8.69 -3.16
N MET A 19 14.30 7.45 -3.59
CA MET A 19 12.96 6.85 -3.73
C MET A 19 12.61 5.77 -2.71
N THR A 20 13.53 5.34 -1.86
CA THR A 20 13.30 4.21 -0.95
C THR A 20 12.73 4.60 0.42
N GLY A 21 12.77 5.88 0.80
CA GLY A 21 12.48 6.29 2.18
C GLY A 21 11.00 6.48 2.54
N ASN A 22 10.13 6.79 1.58
CA ASN A 22 8.73 7.11 1.88
C ASN A 22 7.86 5.84 2.06
N ASP A 23 8.14 4.79 1.30
CA ASP A 23 7.34 3.57 1.33
C ASP A 23 7.43 2.85 2.70
N ASP A 24 8.60 2.83 3.33
CA ASP A 24 8.81 2.19 4.63
C ASP A 24 8.11 2.95 5.78
N PHE A 25 8.11 4.28 5.74
CA PHE A 25 7.42 5.09 6.74
C PHE A 25 5.90 4.94 6.62
N ASP A 26 5.36 4.98 5.41
CA ASP A 26 3.93 4.82 5.17
C ASP A 26 3.46 3.40 5.55
N PHE A 27 4.29 2.40 5.30
CA PHE A 27 4.04 1.04 5.78
C PHE A 27 4.00 0.96 7.30
N ALA A 28 5.02 1.47 7.98
CA ALA A 28 5.09 1.46 9.44
C ALA A 28 3.91 2.23 10.08
N ARG A 29 3.56 3.40 9.54
CA ARG A 29 2.40 4.17 9.98
C ARG A 29 1.10 3.41 9.83
N ARG A 30 0.90 2.74 8.70
CA ARG A 30 -0.28 1.92 8.43
C ARG A 30 -0.36 0.73 9.39
N GLU A 31 0.76 0.06 9.67
CA GLU A 31 0.81 -1.02 10.65
C GLU A 31 0.32 -0.55 12.04
N VAL A 32 0.75 0.61 12.50
CA VAL A 32 0.31 1.20 13.77
C VAL A 32 -1.21 1.45 13.76
N LEU A 33 -1.76 2.01 12.67
CA LEU A 33 -3.21 2.24 12.55
C LEU A 33 -3.99 0.93 12.56
N LEU A 34 -3.52 -0.08 11.83
CA LEU A 34 -4.16 -1.39 11.75
C LEU A 34 -4.14 -2.12 13.11
N ARG A 35 -3.01 -2.07 13.82
CA ARG A 35 -2.92 -2.62 15.19
C ARG A 35 -3.88 -1.91 16.14
N ARG A 36 -4.03 -0.59 16.00
CA ARG A 36 -4.99 0.18 16.80
C ARG A 36 -6.43 -0.21 16.50
N ILE A 37 -6.79 -0.48 15.24
CA ILE A 37 -8.10 -1.04 14.88
C ILE A 37 -8.35 -2.34 15.64
N GLY A 38 -7.42 -3.29 15.58
CA GLY A 38 -7.53 -4.55 16.29
C GLY A 38 -7.69 -4.37 17.80
N HIS A 39 -6.90 -3.50 18.40
CA HIS A 39 -6.98 -3.20 19.84
C HIS A 39 -8.35 -2.65 20.25
N GLU A 40 -8.90 -1.69 19.50
CA GLU A 40 -10.22 -1.13 19.82
C GLU A 40 -11.34 -2.15 19.66
N ILE A 41 -11.22 -3.09 18.73
CA ILE A 41 -12.18 -4.20 18.58
C ILE A 41 -12.14 -5.12 19.79
N LEU A 42 -10.96 -5.48 20.31
CA LEU A 42 -10.81 -6.26 21.53
C LEU A 42 -11.44 -5.55 22.73
N LEU A 43 -11.15 -4.27 22.92
CA LEU A 43 -11.75 -3.46 24.00
C LEU A 43 -13.27 -3.43 23.93
N GLN A 44 -13.85 -3.32 22.73
CA GLN A 44 -15.29 -3.36 22.53
C GLN A 44 -15.90 -4.73 22.86
N SER A 45 -15.15 -5.79 22.70
CA SER A 45 -15.56 -7.15 23.11
C SER A 45 -15.36 -7.42 24.60
N HIS A 46 -15.00 -6.39 25.39
CA HIS A 46 -14.64 -6.46 26.81
C HIS A 46 -13.38 -7.30 27.08
N ASP A 47 -12.52 -7.45 26.09
CA ASP A 47 -11.22 -8.11 26.22
C ASP A 47 -10.11 -7.07 26.25
N SER A 48 -9.63 -6.78 27.47
CA SER A 48 -8.50 -5.89 27.71
C SER A 48 -7.17 -6.64 27.89
N THR A 49 -7.18 -7.96 27.81
CA THR A 49 -6.05 -8.83 28.13
C THR A 49 -5.37 -9.42 26.90
N SER A 50 -6.16 -9.77 25.89
CA SER A 50 -5.64 -10.31 24.62
C SER A 50 -4.86 -9.26 23.82
N ARG A 51 -3.88 -9.75 23.08
CA ARG A 51 -3.03 -8.93 22.24
C ARG A 51 -3.42 -9.03 20.77
N VAL A 52 -3.28 -7.92 20.09
CA VAL A 52 -3.21 -7.90 18.63
C VAL A 52 -1.81 -8.34 18.21
N LEU A 53 -1.71 -9.39 17.43
CA LEU A 53 -0.45 -9.89 16.92
C LEU A 53 0.13 -8.91 15.87
N PRO A 54 1.42 -9.03 15.51
CA PRO A 54 2.01 -8.21 14.46
C PRO A 54 1.19 -8.30 13.16
N VAL A 55 0.90 -7.15 12.57
CA VAL A 55 0.18 -7.07 11.29
C VAL A 55 1.03 -7.68 10.19
N LYS A 56 0.43 -8.55 9.38
CA LYS A 56 1.13 -9.19 8.26
C LYS A 56 0.69 -8.53 6.95
N LYS A 57 1.63 -8.17 6.10
CA LYS A 57 1.37 -7.82 4.71
C LYS A 57 1.28 -9.13 3.92
N ILE A 58 0.06 -9.48 3.48
CA ILE A 58 -0.21 -10.76 2.79
C ILE A 58 -0.19 -10.61 1.27
N ALA A 59 -0.37 -9.37 0.77
CA ALA A 59 -0.21 -9.01 -0.64
C ALA A 59 0.22 -7.54 -0.75
N GLU A 60 0.47 -7.03 -1.96
CA GLU A 60 1.01 -5.68 -2.18
C GLU A 60 0.23 -4.57 -1.45
N ASN A 61 -1.10 -4.64 -1.46
CA ASN A 61 -1.98 -3.66 -0.81
C ASN A 61 -2.95 -4.33 0.18
N GLU A 62 -2.60 -5.51 0.70
CA GLU A 62 -3.46 -6.28 1.59
C GLU A 62 -2.73 -6.65 2.87
N TYR A 63 -3.39 -6.37 3.98
CA TYR A 63 -2.85 -6.54 5.32
C TYR A 63 -3.80 -7.40 6.15
N GLN A 64 -3.23 -8.24 7.02
CA GLN A 64 -3.96 -9.11 7.91
C GLN A 64 -3.69 -8.73 9.36
N ILE A 65 -4.76 -8.51 10.12
CA ILE A 65 -4.75 -8.34 11.57
C ILE A 65 -5.17 -9.69 12.18
N SER A 66 -4.36 -10.20 13.09
CA SER A 66 -4.62 -11.42 13.83
C SER A 66 -4.58 -11.18 15.34
N PHE A 67 -5.21 -12.05 16.09
CA PHE A 67 -5.44 -11.91 17.53
C PHE A 67 -4.91 -13.12 18.27
N GLU A 68 -4.53 -12.93 19.52
CA GLU A 68 -4.03 -14.00 20.40
C GLU A 68 -5.12 -14.99 20.75
N ASN A 69 -6.32 -14.51 21.06
CA ASN A 69 -7.46 -15.32 21.50
C ASN A 69 -8.69 -15.12 20.61
N ALA A 70 -9.64 -16.02 20.73
CA ALA A 70 -10.96 -15.90 20.12
C ALA A 70 -11.73 -14.73 20.74
N PHE A 71 -12.47 -13.98 19.93
CA PHE A 71 -13.25 -12.84 20.39
C PHE A 71 -14.59 -12.73 19.64
N THR A 72 -15.44 -11.86 20.12
CA THR A 72 -16.71 -11.47 19.47
C THR A 72 -16.59 -10.03 18.95
N PHE A 73 -17.35 -9.67 17.92
CA PHE A 73 -17.39 -8.29 17.47
C PHE A 73 -18.76 -7.87 16.95
N GLN A 74 -19.02 -6.58 16.96
CA GLN A 74 -20.19 -5.99 16.33
C GLN A 74 -19.77 -5.35 15.00
N PRO A 75 -20.40 -5.72 13.87
CA PRO A 75 -20.10 -5.16 12.55
C PRO A 75 -20.13 -3.63 12.52
N ASP A 76 -21.12 -3.01 13.15
CA ASP A 76 -21.22 -1.54 13.23
C ASP A 76 -20.01 -0.88 13.85
N PHE A 77 -19.50 -1.47 14.93
CA PHE A 77 -18.35 -0.93 15.63
C PHE A 77 -17.09 -1.12 14.78
N LEU A 78 -16.94 -2.28 14.15
CA LEU A 78 -15.83 -2.54 13.23
C LEU A 78 -15.81 -1.52 12.08
N VAL A 79 -16.93 -1.30 11.41
CA VAL A 79 -17.05 -0.32 10.31
C VAL A 79 -16.69 1.09 10.79
N LYS A 80 -17.30 1.56 11.88
CA LYS A 80 -17.05 2.90 12.43
C LYS A 80 -15.59 3.09 12.86
N THR A 81 -15.01 2.07 13.50
CA THR A 81 -13.62 2.13 13.97
C THR A 81 -12.63 2.18 12.82
N THR A 82 -12.82 1.34 11.81
CA THR A 82 -11.95 1.35 10.62
C THR A 82 -12.08 2.66 9.85
N GLN A 83 -13.30 3.16 9.60
CA GLN A 83 -13.50 4.44 8.93
C GLN A 83 -12.82 5.59 9.68
N ARG A 84 -13.00 5.68 10.99
CA ARG A 84 -12.43 6.73 11.83
C ARG A 84 -10.89 6.68 11.87
N LEU A 85 -10.32 5.51 11.96
CA LEU A 85 -8.86 5.36 12.07
C LEU A 85 -8.18 5.47 10.71
N LEU A 86 -8.73 4.85 9.67
CA LEU A 86 -8.16 4.91 8.32
C LEU A 86 -8.36 6.28 7.65
N ALA A 87 -9.32 7.10 8.10
CA ALA A 87 -9.40 8.51 7.68
C ALA A 87 -8.12 9.32 7.98
N LYS A 88 -7.25 8.82 8.88
CA LYS A 88 -5.94 9.41 9.17
C LYS A 88 -4.84 8.99 8.20
N ASP A 89 -5.08 7.98 7.36
CA ASP A 89 -4.16 7.55 6.30
C ASP A 89 -4.60 8.17 4.97
N PRO A 90 -3.83 9.10 4.41
CA PRO A 90 -4.20 9.77 3.16
C PRO A 90 -4.26 8.82 1.95
N LEU A 91 -3.66 7.65 2.06
CA LEU A 91 -3.64 6.62 1.02
C LEU A 91 -4.77 5.59 1.17
N ALA A 92 -5.55 5.63 2.26
CA ALA A 92 -6.64 4.70 2.55
C ALA A 92 -8.01 5.26 2.15
N SER A 93 -8.15 5.76 0.92
CA SER A 93 -9.42 6.33 0.43
C SER A 93 -10.46 5.28 0.07
N ASP A 94 -10.04 4.18 -0.53
CA ASP A 94 -10.88 3.06 -0.95
C ASP A 94 -10.29 1.77 -0.40
N TYR A 95 -11.10 1.00 0.33
CA TYR A 95 -10.64 -0.28 0.90
C TYR A 95 -11.79 -1.25 1.10
N VAL A 96 -11.44 -2.54 1.10
CA VAL A 96 -12.33 -3.65 1.42
C VAL A 96 -11.83 -4.31 2.71
N VAL A 97 -12.76 -4.61 3.60
CA VAL A 97 -12.47 -5.36 4.84
C VAL A 97 -13.21 -6.68 4.80
N ASN A 98 -12.49 -7.77 5.00
CA ASN A 98 -13.04 -9.11 5.16
C ASN A 98 -12.61 -9.67 6.51
N VAL A 99 -13.59 -10.09 7.30
CA VAL A 99 -13.38 -10.86 8.54
C VAL A 99 -13.51 -12.32 8.19
N LEU A 100 -12.43 -13.06 8.38
CA LEU A 100 -12.34 -14.50 8.06
C LEU A 100 -12.35 -15.32 9.33
N ASN A 101 -12.99 -16.48 9.29
CA ASN A 101 -12.86 -17.47 10.34
C ASN A 101 -11.52 -18.22 10.15
N CYS A 102 -10.74 -18.36 11.25
CA CYS A 102 -9.43 -19.01 11.19
C CYS A 102 -9.50 -20.49 10.78
N ALA A 103 -10.60 -21.18 11.13
CA ALA A 103 -10.70 -22.61 10.95
C ALA A 103 -10.85 -23.04 9.48
N ASN A 104 -11.56 -22.24 8.68
CA ASN A 104 -11.94 -22.61 7.32
C ASN A 104 -11.74 -21.46 6.29
N ALA A 105 -11.19 -20.32 6.73
CA ALA A 105 -11.01 -19.13 5.93
C ALA A 105 -12.30 -18.59 5.27
N SER A 106 -13.48 -19.00 5.75
CA SER A 106 -14.75 -18.47 5.27
C SER A 106 -14.95 -17.03 5.72
N VAL A 107 -15.58 -16.22 4.88
CA VAL A 107 -15.90 -14.82 5.20
C VAL A 107 -17.08 -14.80 6.18
N ALA A 108 -16.82 -14.42 7.43
CA ALA A 108 -17.83 -14.20 8.45
C ALA A 108 -18.55 -12.86 8.27
N TYR A 109 -17.84 -11.83 7.82
CA TYR A 109 -18.37 -10.51 7.55
C TYR A 109 -17.46 -9.77 6.55
N GLY A 110 -18.05 -8.92 5.71
CA GLY A 110 -17.28 -8.13 4.76
C GLY A 110 -18.00 -6.83 4.39
N TYR A 111 -17.22 -5.79 4.06
CA TYR A 111 -17.73 -4.51 3.58
C TYR A 111 -16.66 -3.77 2.77
N ALA A 112 -17.09 -2.81 1.97
CA ALA A 112 -16.23 -1.94 1.20
C ALA A 112 -16.54 -0.49 1.49
N ILE A 113 -15.51 0.33 1.63
CA ILE A 113 -15.60 1.78 1.82
C ILE A 113 -14.94 2.46 0.63
N SER A 114 -15.58 3.47 0.11
CA SER A 114 -15.11 4.25 -1.02
C SER A 114 -14.93 5.73 -0.62
N LYS A 115 -14.04 6.41 -1.34
CA LYS A 115 -13.91 7.88 -1.26
C LYS A 115 -15.25 8.57 -1.54
N ASN A 116 -16.04 8.02 -2.45
CA ASN A 116 -17.40 8.45 -2.69
C ASN A 116 -18.35 7.61 -1.83
N LYS A 117 -18.90 8.20 -0.77
CA LYS A 117 -19.81 7.52 0.18
C LYS A 117 -21.02 6.82 -0.47
N LYS A 118 -21.41 7.21 -1.68
CA LYS A 118 -22.50 6.54 -2.41
C LYS A 118 -22.13 5.14 -2.87
N ASP A 119 -20.84 4.86 -2.97
CA ASP A 119 -20.31 3.57 -3.42
C ASP A 119 -19.91 2.66 -2.23
N ASP A 120 -20.20 3.08 -0.98
CA ASP A 120 -19.99 2.26 0.19
C ASP A 120 -20.93 1.05 0.15
N ILE A 121 -20.37 -0.14 0.40
CA ILE A 121 -21.11 -1.39 0.49
C ILE A 121 -20.97 -1.91 1.93
N VAL A 122 -22.00 -1.67 2.75
CA VAL A 122 -22.03 -2.13 4.14
C VAL A 122 -23.30 -2.94 4.34
N ALA A 123 -23.16 -4.26 4.46
CA ALA A 123 -24.28 -5.17 4.63
C ALA A 123 -24.43 -5.59 6.10
N CYS A 124 -25.65 -6.02 6.47
CA CYS A 124 -25.96 -6.76 7.72
C CYS A 124 -25.45 -6.08 9.01
N ILE A 125 -25.76 -4.80 9.18
CA ILE A 125 -25.50 -4.06 10.41
C ILE A 125 -26.40 -4.60 11.53
N GLY A 126 -25.87 -4.73 12.76
CA GLY A 126 -26.68 -5.02 13.96
C GLY A 126 -26.58 -6.44 14.52
N ARG A 127 -26.00 -7.41 13.83
CA ARG A 127 -25.76 -8.74 14.38
C ARG A 127 -24.40 -8.86 15.03
N ARG A 128 -24.38 -9.13 16.33
CA ARG A 128 -23.14 -9.51 17.02
C ARG A 128 -22.64 -10.86 16.48
N GLN A 129 -21.40 -10.94 16.11
CA GLN A 129 -20.76 -12.18 15.69
C GLN A 129 -20.42 -13.05 16.90
N PRO A 130 -20.57 -14.38 16.81
CA PRO A 130 -20.25 -15.29 17.92
C PRO A 130 -18.78 -15.21 18.31
N ILE A 131 -18.43 -15.74 19.48
CA ILE A 131 -17.03 -15.87 19.88
C ILE A 131 -16.38 -16.94 19.01
N ALA A 132 -15.38 -16.55 18.24
CA ALA A 132 -14.59 -17.45 17.41
C ALA A 132 -13.21 -16.85 17.12
N CYS A 133 -12.32 -17.64 16.54
CA CYS A 133 -11.07 -17.13 15.99
C CYS A 133 -11.34 -16.40 14.67
N TYR A 134 -10.98 -15.11 14.63
CA TYR A 134 -11.14 -14.27 13.45
C TYR A 134 -9.82 -13.64 13.01
N LEU A 135 -9.66 -13.50 11.69
CA LEU A 135 -8.64 -12.71 11.02
C LEU A 135 -9.33 -11.55 10.31
N ILE A 136 -8.75 -10.37 10.35
CA ILE A 136 -9.29 -9.21 9.64
C ILE A 136 -8.32 -8.85 8.52
N ASN A 137 -8.76 -9.07 7.29
CA ASN A 137 -8.01 -8.68 6.10
C ASN A 137 -8.52 -7.32 5.61
N ILE A 138 -7.60 -6.40 5.39
CA ILE A 138 -7.89 -5.06 4.84
C ILE A 138 -7.10 -4.90 3.56
N LYS A 139 -7.83 -4.77 2.46
CA LYS A 139 -7.26 -4.57 1.12
C LYS A 139 -7.52 -3.15 0.66
N PHE A 140 -6.46 -2.40 0.42
CA PHE A 140 -6.51 -1.04 -0.09
C PHE A 140 -6.50 -1.03 -1.61
N LYS A 141 -7.25 -0.12 -2.20
CA LYS A 141 -7.16 0.14 -3.64
C LYS A 141 -5.77 0.72 -3.94
N PRO A 142 -5.07 0.22 -4.97
CA PRO A 142 -3.82 0.82 -5.38
C PRO A 142 -4.02 2.30 -5.70
N THR A 143 -3.40 3.18 -4.93
CA THR A 143 -3.31 4.59 -5.29
C THR A 143 -2.35 4.68 -6.47
N GLY A 144 -2.70 5.42 -7.53
CA GLY A 144 -1.97 5.49 -8.80
C GLY A 144 -0.47 5.85 -8.71
N ILE A 145 0.04 6.10 -7.50
CA ILE A 145 1.47 6.23 -7.20
C ILE A 145 2.21 4.88 -7.38
N ALA A 146 1.54 3.74 -7.14
CA ALA A 146 2.11 2.42 -7.46
C ALA A 146 2.24 2.19 -8.98
N THR A 147 1.46 2.90 -9.80
CA THR A 147 1.62 2.93 -11.27
C THR A 147 2.88 3.68 -11.69
N ALA A 148 3.47 4.49 -10.80
CA ALA A 148 4.74 5.15 -11.04
C ALA A 148 5.92 4.17 -11.18
N LYS A 149 5.83 2.94 -10.67
CA LYS A 149 6.84 1.90 -10.97
C LYS A 149 6.98 1.65 -12.48
N ASN A 150 5.91 1.81 -13.26
CA ASN A 150 5.98 1.76 -14.73
C ASN A 150 6.41 3.11 -15.35
N GLY A 151 6.28 4.22 -14.63
CA GLY A 151 6.75 5.54 -15.06
C GLY A 151 8.28 5.65 -15.13
N TYR A 152 9.01 4.82 -14.39
CA TYR A 152 10.48 4.80 -14.46
C TYR A 152 11.01 4.28 -15.80
N PHE A 153 10.30 3.38 -16.46
CA PHE A 153 10.65 2.94 -17.81
C PHE A 153 10.59 4.11 -18.81
N LEU A 154 9.57 4.97 -18.70
CA LEU A 154 9.47 6.17 -19.55
C LEU A 154 10.53 7.23 -19.18
N GLY A 155 10.79 7.43 -17.89
CA GLY A 155 11.83 8.35 -17.41
C GLY A 155 13.25 7.89 -17.75
N ALA A 156 13.52 6.59 -17.80
CA ALA A 156 14.82 6.04 -18.20
C ALA A 156 15.00 6.00 -19.73
N LEU A 157 13.93 5.94 -20.53
CA LEU A 157 13.99 5.94 -21.99
C LEU A 157 14.40 7.32 -22.55
N LEU A 158 13.99 8.43 -21.91
CA LEU A 158 14.34 9.79 -22.36
C LEU A 158 15.86 10.05 -22.36
N PRO A 159 16.62 9.78 -21.27
CA PRO A 159 18.06 9.96 -21.29
C PRO A 159 18.78 9.00 -22.24
N LEU A 160 18.28 7.77 -22.40
CA LEU A 160 18.84 6.82 -23.37
C LEU A 160 18.66 7.30 -24.83
N ALA A 161 17.48 7.84 -25.16
CA ALA A 161 17.22 8.43 -26.47
C ALA A 161 18.11 9.65 -26.72
N PHE A 162 18.35 10.47 -25.68
CA PHE A 162 19.22 11.66 -25.78
C PHE A 162 20.71 11.26 -25.99
N ILE A 163 21.18 10.24 -25.29
CA ILE A 163 22.52 9.67 -25.46
C ILE A 163 22.68 9.11 -26.87
N GLY A 164 21.72 8.36 -27.38
CA GLY A 164 21.71 7.83 -28.74
C GLY A 164 21.76 8.94 -29.80
N PHE A 165 21.00 10.03 -29.57
CA PHE A 165 21.01 11.19 -30.49
C PHE A 165 22.38 11.89 -30.51
N ILE A 166 23.03 12.09 -29.36
CA ILE A 166 24.37 12.66 -29.28
C ILE A 166 25.40 11.76 -30.00
N PHE A 167 25.31 10.45 -29.80
CA PHE A 167 26.21 9.50 -30.47
C PHE A 167 26.05 9.53 -31.99
N LEU A 168 24.83 9.59 -32.50
CA LEU A 168 24.54 9.73 -33.93
C LEU A 168 25.12 11.03 -34.50
N LYS A 169 24.99 12.14 -33.78
CA LYS A 169 25.56 13.43 -34.19
C LYS A 169 27.08 13.40 -34.24
N ILE A 170 27.73 12.81 -33.26
CA ILE A 170 29.19 12.65 -33.22
C ILE A 170 29.67 11.73 -34.35
N PHE A 171 28.97 10.62 -34.57
CA PHE A 171 29.32 9.70 -35.66
C PHE A 171 29.20 10.32 -37.02
N MET A 172 28.12 11.05 -37.30
CA MET A 172 27.97 11.79 -38.56
C MET A 172 29.04 12.89 -38.75
N TYR A 173 29.44 13.55 -37.67
CA TYR A 173 30.49 14.59 -37.72
C TYR A 173 31.86 13.97 -38.03
N LEU A 174 32.19 12.83 -37.40
CA LEU A 174 33.46 12.11 -37.69
C LEU A 174 33.51 11.52 -39.09
N SER A 175 32.38 11.00 -39.58
CA SER A 175 32.25 10.46 -40.95
C SER A 175 32.51 11.60 -42.00
N PHE A 176 31.97 12.78 -41.73
CA PHE A 176 32.17 13.94 -42.62
C PHE A 176 33.61 14.46 -42.65
N ILE A 177 34.36 14.30 -41.55
CA ILE A 177 35.79 14.69 -41.50
C ILE A 177 36.68 13.68 -42.21
N ASN A 178 36.31 12.40 -42.20
CA ASN A 178 37.11 11.32 -42.78
C ASN A 178 36.93 11.20 -44.31
N ASP A 179 35.93 11.88 -44.88
CA ASP A 179 35.60 11.88 -46.30
C ASP A 179 36.18 13.12 -47.05
N LYS A 180 37.04 13.93 -46.35
CA LYS A 180 37.81 15.05 -46.88
C LYS A 180 39.32 14.74 -46.88
#